data_2055fa375593c5efdc834112738a88fa
#
_entry.id   2055fa375593c5efdc834112738a88fa
#
_cell.length_a   1.000
_cell.length_b   1.000
_cell.length_c   1.000
_cell.angle_alpha   90.00
_cell.angle_beta   90.00
_cell.angle_gamma   90.00
#
_symmetry.space_group_name_H-M   'P 1'
#
loop_
_entity.id
_entity.type
_entity.pdbx_description
1 polymer ?
#
loop_
_entity_poly.entity_id
_entity_poly.type
_entity_poly.pdbx_seq_one_letter_code
_entity_poly.pdbx_strand_id
1 'polypeptide(L)'
;MSSKRTSQTVEDYLQLIYTMHREGDPVIAARLKERIGVSAPTAWATLRRMNRDGLVDLDRGREVQLTEAGREQAESIIRRHMLAERLLTDILALEWADSHEEAHLMEHAISPLVEQALLKVLNRPTTCPHGNPIPGMQSGPLPETKPLRQAAEGERLVINNISEHAEEDYELMRYLQRSGLVPGATLKIEEVALSNATITVSLDGERTVAVGLAAAAVIQVRPAA
;
A
#
# COMPACT_ATOMS: atom_id res chain seq x y z
N MET A 1 -4.17 31.31 -6.20
CA MET A 1 -5.05 30.66 -7.21
C MET A 1 -5.65 29.44 -6.53
N SER A 2 -6.98 29.37 -6.38
CA SER A 2 -7.64 28.20 -5.76
C SER A 2 -7.50 27.02 -6.73
N SER A 3 -6.65 26.07 -6.40
CA SER A 3 -6.59 24.78 -7.11
C SER A 3 -7.99 24.18 -7.04
N LYS A 4 -8.60 23.94 -8.18
CA LYS A 4 -9.90 23.27 -8.27
C LYS A 4 -9.70 21.87 -7.68
N ARG A 5 -10.33 21.61 -6.54
CA ARG A 5 -10.21 20.31 -5.85
C ARG A 5 -10.68 19.21 -6.81
N THR A 6 -9.85 18.22 -7.01
CA THR A 6 -10.15 17.04 -7.83
C THR A 6 -11.36 16.31 -7.22
N SER A 7 -12.19 15.67 -8.01
CA SER A 7 -13.29 14.87 -7.47
C SER A 7 -12.75 13.59 -6.84
N GLN A 8 -13.39 13.10 -5.78
CA GLN A 8 -13.04 11.86 -5.10
C GLN A 8 -12.77 10.72 -6.10
N THR A 9 -13.69 10.47 -7.05
CA THR A 9 -13.50 9.45 -8.08
C THR A 9 -12.18 9.60 -8.86
N VAL A 10 -11.72 10.82 -9.13
CA VAL A 10 -10.43 11.02 -9.82
C VAL A 10 -9.29 10.80 -8.87
N GLU A 11 -9.43 11.16 -7.60
CA GLU A 11 -8.43 10.86 -6.56
C GLU A 11 -8.25 9.35 -6.38
N ASP A 12 -9.36 8.56 -6.35
CA ASP A 12 -9.32 7.09 -6.28
C ASP A 12 -8.57 6.48 -7.47
N TYR A 13 -8.84 6.98 -8.69
CA TYR A 13 -8.11 6.53 -9.88
C TYR A 13 -6.63 6.87 -9.83
N LEU A 14 -6.27 8.07 -9.40
CA LEU A 14 -4.87 8.50 -9.28
C LEU A 14 -4.10 7.64 -8.28
N GLN A 15 -4.71 7.37 -7.13
CA GLN A 15 -4.15 6.51 -6.09
C GLN A 15 -3.94 5.10 -6.61
N LEU A 16 -4.96 4.48 -7.20
CA LEU A 16 -4.87 3.13 -7.75
C LEU A 16 -3.81 3.01 -8.86
N ILE A 17 -3.76 3.95 -9.80
CA ILE A 17 -2.76 3.97 -10.87
C ILE A 17 -1.34 4.08 -10.29
N TYR A 18 -1.15 4.95 -9.31
CA TYR A 18 0.16 5.13 -8.64
C TYR A 18 0.60 3.85 -7.93
N THR A 19 -0.29 3.26 -7.13
CA THR A 19 -0.01 2.02 -6.39
C THR A 19 0.33 0.87 -7.33
N MET A 20 -0.46 0.65 -8.38
CA MET A 20 -0.20 -0.37 -9.39
C MET A 20 1.17 -0.18 -10.08
N HIS A 21 1.52 1.06 -10.46
CA HIS A 21 2.84 1.34 -11.03
C HIS A 21 3.98 1.02 -10.06
N ARG A 22 3.82 1.39 -8.79
CA ARG A 22 4.83 1.15 -7.75
C ARG A 22 5.03 -0.34 -7.48
N GLU A 23 3.98 -1.13 -7.56
CA GLU A 23 4.02 -2.58 -7.38
C GLU A 23 4.43 -3.36 -8.65
N GLY A 24 4.62 -2.67 -9.78
CA GLY A 24 4.99 -3.27 -11.06
C GLY A 24 3.83 -3.96 -11.78
N ASP A 25 2.61 -3.66 -11.38
CA ASP A 25 1.40 -4.16 -12.01
C ASP A 25 1.09 -3.42 -13.31
N PRO A 26 0.67 -4.11 -14.40
CA PRO A 26 0.24 -3.46 -15.63
C PRO A 26 -1.01 -2.60 -15.40
N VAL A 27 -0.90 -1.30 -15.63
CA VAL A 27 -2.00 -0.34 -15.45
C VAL A 27 -2.82 -0.24 -16.72
N ILE A 28 -3.79 -1.13 -16.87
CA ILE A 28 -4.70 -1.16 -18.02
C ILE A 28 -6.14 -0.90 -17.60
N ALA A 29 -6.95 -0.31 -18.48
CA ALA A 29 -8.35 0.06 -18.18
C ALA A 29 -9.20 -1.13 -17.70
N ALA A 30 -8.89 -2.36 -18.14
CA ALA A 30 -9.58 -3.57 -17.70
C ALA A 30 -9.35 -3.88 -16.21
N ARG A 31 -8.13 -3.71 -15.71
CA ARG A 31 -7.79 -3.90 -14.30
C ARG A 31 -8.32 -2.77 -13.42
N LEU A 32 -8.22 -1.52 -13.91
CA LEU A 32 -8.75 -0.36 -13.19
C LEU A 32 -10.25 -0.49 -12.94
N LYS A 33 -11.04 -0.90 -13.98
CA LYS A 33 -12.48 -1.10 -13.80
C LYS A 33 -12.82 -2.19 -12.78
N GLU A 34 -12.02 -3.26 -12.73
CA GLU A 34 -12.21 -4.38 -11.79
C GLU A 34 -11.97 -3.94 -10.36
N ARG A 35 -10.84 -3.28 -10.10
CA ARG A 35 -10.47 -2.81 -8.76
C ARG A 35 -11.40 -1.71 -8.24
N ILE A 36 -11.84 -0.78 -9.10
CA ILE A 36 -12.77 0.29 -8.71
C ILE A 36 -14.23 -0.19 -8.67
N GLY A 37 -14.54 -1.34 -9.24
CA GLY A 37 -15.90 -1.89 -9.24
C GLY A 37 -16.87 -1.17 -10.19
N VAL A 38 -16.38 -0.63 -11.33
CA VAL A 38 -17.21 0.12 -12.29
C VAL A 38 -17.32 -0.57 -13.65
N SER A 39 -18.27 -0.12 -14.47
CA SER A 39 -18.42 -0.62 -15.86
C SER A 39 -17.25 -0.13 -16.74
N ALA A 40 -16.93 -0.89 -17.80
CA ALA A 40 -15.90 -0.49 -18.76
C ALA A 40 -16.17 0.88 -19.41
N PRO A 41 -17.41 1.22 -19.84
CA PRO A 41 -17.70 2.57 -20.34
C PRO A 41 -17.44 3.66 -19.31
N THR A 42 -17.77 3.43 -18.02
CA THR A 42 -17.53 4.38 -16.93
C THR A 42 -16.03 4.60 -16.70
N ALA A 43 -15.25 3.52 -16.64
CA ALA A 43 -13.81 3.61 -16.50
C ALA A 43 -13.19 4.42 -17.64
N TRP A 44 -13.53 4.11 -18.90
CA TRP A 44 -13.05 4.85 -20.05
C TRP A 44 -13.46 6.32 -20.07
N ALA A 45 -14.69 6.65 -19.66
CA ALA A 45 -15.15 8.04 -19.56
C ALA A 45 -14.31 8.82 -18.53
N THR A 46 -14.01 8.21 -17.38
CA THR A 46 -13.15 8.81 -16.35
C THR A 46 -11.71 8.98 -16.85
N LEU A 47 -11.11 7.95 -17.43
CA LEU A 47 -9.74 8.02 -17.96
C LEU A 47 -9.59 9.09 -19.04
N ARG A 48 -10.55 9.21 -19.99
CA ARG A 48 -10.54 10.29 -21.01
C ARG A 48 -10.67 11.68 -20.38
N ARG A 49 -11.46 11.82 -19.31
CA ARG A 49 -11.55 13.09 -18.56
C ARG A 49 -10.20 13.41 -17.92
N MET A 50 -9.58 12.44 -17.24
CA MET A 50 -8.27 12.61 -16.62
C MET A 50 -7.18 12.95 -17.64
N ASN A 51 -7.20 12.30 -18.82
CA ASN A 51 -6.27 12.63 -19.92
C ASN A 51 -6.47 14.07 -20.44
N ARG A 52 -7.73 14.49 -20.68
CA ARG A 52 -8.03 15.87 -21.07
C ARG A 52 -7.60 16.89 -20.00
N ASP A 53 -7.74 16.52 -18.73
CA ASP A 53 -7.37 17.37 -17.59
C ASP A 53 -5.85 17.31 -17.29
N GLY A 54 -5.06 16.56 -18.10
CA GLY A 54 -3.61 16.48 -18.05
C GLY A 54 -3.06 15.65 -16.88
N LEU A 55 -3.85 14.73 -16.32
CA LEU A 55 -3.45 13.90 -15.18
C LEU A 55 -2.89 12.54 -15.58
N VAL A 56 -3.35 11.99 -16.71
CA VAL A 56 -2.86 10.72 -17.25
C VAL A 56 -2.54 10.86 -18.74
N ASP A 57 -1.68 10.00 -19.24
CA ASP A 57 -1.36 9.83 -20.66
C ASP A 57 -1.90 8.47 -21.11
N LEU A 58 -2.76 8.48 -22.13
CA LEU A 58 -3.37 7.29 -22.75
C LEU A 58 -2.72 6.95 -24.09
N ASP A 59 -1.84 7.81 -24.62
CA ASP A 59 -1.31 7.71 -25.98
C ASP A 59 -0.03 6.85 -26.06
N ARG A 60 0.57 6.51 -24.93
CA ARG A 60 1.82 5.75 -24.83
C ARG A 60 1.66 4.23 -24.79
N GLY A 61 0.73 3.66 -25.55
CA GLY A 61 0.54 2.22 -25.64
C GLY A 61 -0.78 1.73 -25.01
N ARG A 62 -0.76 0.50 -24.45
CA ARG A 62 -1.96 -0.09 -23.83
C ARG A 62 -2.10 0.26 -22.33
N GLU A 63 -1.06 0.84 -21.74
CA GLU A 63 -1.00 1.17 -20.32
C GLU A 63 -1.30 2.64 -20.08
N VAL A 64 -2.01 2.91 -18.99
CA VAL A 64 -2.29 4.25 -18.49
C VAL A 64 -1.08 4.74 -17.69
N GLN A 65 -0.53 5.90 -18.06
CA GLN A 65 0.61 6.51 -17.37
C GLN A 65 0.18 7.78 -16.65
N LEU A 66 0.70 8.02 -15.44
CA LEU A 66 0.53 9.31 -14.79
C LEU A 66 1.42 10.36 -15.45
N THR A 67 0.88 11.55 -15.69
CA THR A 67 1.70 12.73 -15.97
C THR A 67 2.40 13.19 -14.68
N GLU A 68 3.31 14.17 -14.77
CA GLU A 68 3.91 14.78 -13.58
C GLU A 68 2.84 15.36 -12.66
N ALA A 69 1.88 16.12 -13.21
CA ALA A 69 0.76 16.68 -12.45
C ALA A 69 -0.13 15.59 -11.82
N GLY A 70 -0.37 14.48 -12.54
CA GLY A 70 -1.09 13.33 -12.02
C GLY A 70 -0.36 12.64 -10.89
N ARG A 71 0.97 12.50 -11.00
CA ARG A 71 1.83 11.91 -9.98
C ARG A 71 1.84 12.75 -8.70
N GLU A 72 2.03 14.07 -8.80
CA GLU A 72 1.99 14.97 -7.65
C GLU A 72 0.66 14.88 -6.90
N GLN A 73 -0.47 14.81 -7.62
CA GLN A 73 -1.77 14.66 -7.00
C GLN A 73 -1.96 13.28 -6.35
N ALA A 74 -1.53 12.21 -7.03
CA ALA A 74 -1.56 10.85 -6.47
C ALA A 74 -0.73 10.76 -5.18
N GLU A 75 0.48 11.28 -5.18
CA GLU A 75 1.35 11.32 -4.00
C GLU A 75 0.75 12.12 -2.84
N SER A 76 0.03 13.20 -3.16
CA SER A 76 -0.66 14.00 -2.14
C SER A 76 -1.83 13.25 -1.50
N ILE A 77 -2.63 12.50 -2.27
CA ILE A 77 -3.75 11.73 -1.69
C ILE A 77 -3.24 10.54 -0.89
N ILE A 78 -2.26 9.79 -1.41
CA ILE A 78 -1.64 8.64 -0.73
C ILE A 78 -0.98 9.10 0.59
N ARG A 79 -0.29 10.23 0.59
CA ARG A 79 0.29 10.76 1.83
C ARG A 79 -0.79 11.08 2.86
N ARG A 80 -1.93 11.66 2.46
CA ARG A 80 -3.07 11.92 3.38
C ARG A 80 -3.66 10.62 3.92
N HIS A 81 -3.83 9.62 3.06
CA HIS A 81 -4.27 8.27 3.44
C HIS A 81 -3.34 7.67 4.51
N MET A 82 -2.06 7.57 4.22
CA MET A 82 -1.07 6.97 5.13
C MET A 82 -0.90 7.74 6.44
N LEU A 83 -1.09 9.07 6.43
CA LEU A 83 -1.12 9.88 7.66
C LEU A 83 -2.42 9.65 8.46
N ALA A 84 -3.55 9.40 7.79
CA ALA A 84 -4.78 9.02 8.46
C ALA A 84 -4.63 7.65 9.14
N GLU A 85 -4.06 6.65 8.45
CA GLU A 85 -3.75 5.34 9.07
C GLU A 85 -2.89 5.49 10.32
N ARG A 86 -1.83 6.31 10.27
CA ARG A 86 -0.99 6.60 11.44
C ARG A 86 -1.74 7.29 12.57
N LEU A 87 -2.62 8.24 12.25
CA LEU A 87 -3.48 8.86 13.25
C LEU A 87 -4.37 7.82 13.93
N LEU A 88 -5.00 6.95 13.15
CA LEU A 88 -5.91 5.92 13.62
C LEU A 88 -5.19 4.91 14.51
N THR A 89 -4.03 4.44 14.12
CA THR A 89 -3.27 3.42 14.87
C THR A 89 -2.49 4.01 16.04
N ASP A 90 -1.68 5.05 15.80
CA ASP A 90 -0.70 5.53 16.78
C ASP A 90 -1.32 6.44 17.84
N ILE A 91 -2.42 7.13 17.53
CA ILE A 91 -3.07 8.11 18.43
C ILE A 91 -4.43 7.62 18.92
N LEU A 92 -5.27 7.10 18.00
CA LEU A 92 -6.61 6.64 18.35
C LEU A 92 -6.65 5.18 18.78
N ALA A 93 -5.54 4.45 18.67
CA ALA A 93 -5.37 3.06 19.08
C ALA A 93 -6.36 2.10 18.40
N LEU A 94 -6.75 2.38 17.15
CA LEU A 94 -7.47 1.42 16.33
C LEU A 94 -6.58 0.23 16.04
N GLU A 95 -7.21 -0.93 15.84
CA GLU A 95 -6.52 -2.12 15.39
C GLU A 95 -5.86 -1.87 14.02
N TRP A 96 -4.65 -2.41 13.84
CA TRP A 96 -3.86 -2.24 12.62
C TRP A 96 -4.61 -2.69 11.34
N ALA A 97 -5.38 -3.78 11.44
CA ALA A 97 -6.16 -4.29 10.32
C ALA A 97 -7.37 -3.43 9.94
N ASP A 98 -7.85 -2.58 10.86
CA ASP A 98 -9.05 -1.76 10.65
C ASP A 98 -8.69 -0.37 10.08
N SER A 99 -7.41 0.01 10.13
CA SER A 99 -7.00 1.40 9.83
C SER A 99 -7.12 1.79 8.37
N HIS A 100 -6.97 0.85 7.43
CA HIS A 100 -6.99 1.13 5.98
C HIS A 100 -8.37 1.62 5.50
N GLU A 101 -9.44 0.89 5.81
CA GLU A 101 -10.80 1.27 5.41
C GLU A 101 -11.23 2.62 6.00
N GLU A 102 -10.93 2.85 7.27
CA GLU A 102 -11.25 4.12 7.95
C GLU A 102 -10.42 5.28 7.39
N ALA A 103 -9.15 5.06 7.05
CA ALA A 103 -8.30 6.06 6.40
C ALA A 103 -8.84 6.45 5.02
N HIS A 104 -9.35 5.50 4.25
CA HIS A 104 -9.97 5.76 2.95
C HIS A 104 -11.18 6.69 3.04
N LEU A 105 -11.98 6.58 4.10
CA LEU A 105 -13.09 7.52 4.35
C LEU A 105 -12.60 8.92 4.71
N MET A 106 -11.44 9.05 5.34
CA MET A 106 -10.91 10.31 5.86
C MET A 106 -10.06 11.09 4.85
N GLU A 107 -9.28 10.44 4.01
CA GLU A 107 -8.23 11.03 3.16
C GLU A 107 -8.72 12.20 2.30
N HIS A 108 -9.91 12.08 1.74
CA HIS A 108 -10.53 13.10 0.89
C HIS A 108 -10.98 14.35 1.67
N ALA A 109 -11.18 14.24 2.98
CA ALA A 109 -11.56 15.36 3.85
C ALA A 109 -10.35 16.11 4.43
N ILE A 110 -9.17 15.50 4.44
CA ILE A 110 -7.95 16.11 4.97
C ILE A 110 -7.51 17.28 4.09
N SER A 111 -7.56 18.49 4.67
CA SER A 111 -7.05 19.70 4.00
C SER A 111 -5.54 19.81 4.14
N PRO A 112 -4.85 20.64 3.32
CA PRO A 112 -3.41 20.89 3.51
C PRO A 112 -3.04 21.41 4.91
N LEU A 113 -3.94 22.14 5.56
CA LEU A 113 -3.72 22.61 6.93
C LEU A 113 -3.76 21.45 7.92
N VAL A 114 -4.73 20.53 7.77
CA VAL A 114 -4.85 19.32 8.60
C VAL A 114 -3.67 18.39 8.35
N GLU A 115 -3.27 18.19 7.09
CA GLU A 115 -2.08 17.40 6.73
C GLU A 115 -0.81 17.91 7.44
N GLN A 116 -0.58 19.23 7.46
CA GLN A 116 0.55 19.81 8.18
C GLN A 116 0.45 19.62 9.71
N ALA A 117 -0.75 19.62 10.27
CA ALA A 117 -0.96 19.33 11.69
C ALA A 117 -0.69 17.84 12.00
N LEU A 118 -1.17 16.94 11.16
CA LEU A 118 -0.89 15.50 11.27
C LEU A 118 0.61 15.19 11.23
N LEU A 119 1.34 15.79 10.28
CA LEU A 119 2.79 15.64 10.19
C LEU A 119 3.51 16.05 11.49
N LYS A 120 3.02 17.07 12.19
CA LYS A 120 3.59 17.49 13.48
C LYS A 120 3.26 16.54 14.61
N VAL A 121 1.98 16.17 14.74
CA VAL A 121 1.50 15.29 15.82
C VAL A 121 2.13 13.91 15.72
N LEU A 122 2.25 13.39 14.51
CA LEU A 122 2.83 12.07 14.21
C LEU A 122 4.37 12.07 14.12
N ASN A 123 5.02 13.20 14.42
CA ASN A 123 6.47 13.33 14.37
C ASN A 123 7.08 12.97 13.00
N ARG A 124 6.40 13.39 11.91
CA ARG A 124 6.85 13.21 10.51
C ARG A 124 7.21 11.75 10.19
N PRO A 125 6.25 10.83 10.24
CA PRO A 125 6.50 9.42 9.98
C PRO A 125 6.99 9.22 8.54
N THR A 126 7.87 8.25 8.34
CA THR A 126 8.40 7.91 7.01
C THR A 126 7.65 6.76 6.34
N THR A 127 6.91 5.98 7.12
CA THR A 127 6.12 4.85 6.65
C THR A 127 4.72 4.87 7.24
N CYS A 128 3.74 4.27 6.55
CA CYS A 128 2.43 3.96 7.11
C CYS A 128 2.54 2.81 8.15
N PRO A 129 1.47 2.46 8.89
CA PRO A 129 1.50 1.33 9.84
C PRO A 129 1.83 -0.01 9.18
N HIS A 130 1.48 -0.19 7.92
CA HIS A 130 1.75 -1.39 7.13
C HIS A 130 3.17 -1.43 6.55
N GLY A 131 4.02 -0.44 6.88
CA GLY A 131 5.43 -0.36 6.49
C GLY A 131 5.68 0.29 5.13
N ASN A 132 4.65 0.66 4.38
CA ASN A 132 4.78 1.28 3.07
C ASN A 132 5.30 2.72 3.19
N PRO A 133 6.24 3.15 2.33
CA PRO A 133 6.85 4.48 2.41
C PRO A 133 5.83 5.58 2.08
N ILE A 134 5.74 6.59 2.96
CA ILE A 134 4.89 7.77 2.74
C ILE A 134 5.54 8.67 1.68
N PRO A 135 4.86 8.99 0.57
CA PRO A 135 5.42 9.80 -0.50
C PRO A 135 5.96 11.15 -0.02
N GLY A 136 7.21 11.47 -0.40
CA GLY A 136 7.88 12.71 -0.03
C GLY A 136 8.42 12.77 1.41
N MET A 137 8.35 11.67 2.17
CA MET A 137 8.81 11.64 3.57
C MET A 137 10.12 10.85 3.78
N GLN A 138 10.62 10.17 2.75
CA GLN A 138 11.89 9.43 2.82
C GLN A 138 13.08 10.37 2.75
N SER A 139 14.11 10.07 3.55
CA SER A 139 15.39 10.82 3.55
C SER A 139 16.55 10.02 2.91
N GLY A 140 16.28 8.86 2.31
CA GLY A 140 17.31 8.00 1.73
C GLY A 140 16.71 6.91 0.81
N PRO A 141 17.57 6.04 0.26
CA PRO A 141 17.09 4.92 -0.57
C PRO A 141 16.23 3.96 0.27
N LEU A 142 15.21 3.41 -0.38
CA LEU A 142 14.40 2.35 0.24
C LEU A 142 15.23 1.08 0.41
N PRO A 143 14.99 0.29 1.47
CA PRO A 143 15.66 -0.98 1.65
C PRO A 143 15.31 -1.94 0.51
N GLU A 144 16.29 -2.74 0.09
CA GLU A 144 16.04 -3.84 -0.82
C GLU A 144 15.22 -4.93 -0.12
N THR A 145 14.12 -5.32 -0.73
CA THR A 145 13.18 -6.31 -0.18
C THR A 145 12.89 -7.40 -1.20
N LYS A 146 12.44 -8.55 -0.70
CA LYS A 146 11.88 -9.63 -1.52
C LYS A 146 10.57 -10.13 -0.90
N PRO A 147 9.64 -10.69 -1.70
CA PRO A 147 8.49 -11.38 -1.14
C PRO A 147 8.91 -12.55 -0.25
N LEU A 148 8.23 -12.74 0.88
CA LEU A 148 8.50 -13.86 1.81
C LEU A 148 8.45 -15.22 1.10
N ARG A 149 7.60 -15.39 0.09
CA ARG A 149 7.53 -16.62 -0.72
C ARG A 149 8.85 -16.99 -1.44
N GLN A 150 9.80 -16.06 -1.54
CA GLN A 150 11.12 -16.28 -2.14
C GLN A 150 12.21 -16.57 -1.09
N ALA A 151 11.83 -16.63 0.17
CA ALA A 151 12.77 -16.93 1.24
C ALA A 151 13.17 -18.41 1.23
N ALA A 152 14.38 -18.69 1.65
CA ALA A 152 14.92 -20.03 1.79
C ALA A 152 14.94 -20.48 3.26
N GLU A 153 14.94 -21.79 3.49
CA GLU A 153 15.04 -22.37 4.82
C GLU A 153 16.31 -21.88 5.54
N GLY A 154 16.17 -21.58 6.82
CA GLY A 154 17.23 -21.09 7.69
C GLY A 154 17.47 -19.58 7.62
N GLU A 155 16.90 -18.85 6.65
CA GLU A 155 17.03 -17.40 6.58
C GLU A 155 16.40 -16.72 7.80
N ARG A 156 17.10 -15.68 8.31
CA ARG A 156 16.58 -14.75 9.32
C ARG A 156 16.23 -13.43 8.64
N LEU A 157 14.98 -13.03 8.76
CA LEU A 157 14.42 -11.91 8.01
C LEU A 157 13.61 -10.99 8.94
N VAL A 158 13.43 -9.75 8.51
CA VAL A 158 12.52 -8.80 9.16
C VAL A 158 11.42 -8.46 8.15
N ILE A 159 10.17 -8.46 8.58
CA ILE A 159 9.05 -7.97 7.77
C ILE A 159 9.25 -6.47 7.59
N ASN A 160 9.37 -6.04 6.33
CA ASN A 160 9.56 -4.64 5.98
C ASN A 160 8.21 -3.93 5.81
N ASN A 161 7.36 -4.48 4.97
CA ASN A 161 6.01 -3.96 4.70
C ASN A 161 5.09 -5.05 4.15
N ILE A 162 3.80 -4.77 4.19
CA ILE A 162 2.76 -5.51 3.47
C ILE A 162 2.44 -4.72 2.20
N SER A 163 2.32 -5.40 1.04
CA SER A 163 1.99 -4.73 -0.23
C SER A 163 0.66 -3.99 -0.12
N GLU A 164 0.56 -2.79 -0.67
CA GLU A 164 -0.64 -1.93 -0.52
C GLU A 164 -1.92 -2.62 -1.03
N HIS A 165 -1.84 -3.35 -2.14
CA HIS A 165 -3.03 -4.03 -2.67
C HIS A 165 -3.56 -5.13 -1.73
N ALA A 166 -2.77 -5.63 -0.79
CA ALA A 166 -3.20 -6.61 0.20
C ALA A 166 -3.96 -5.96 1.36
N GLU A 167 -3.81 -4.65 1.56
CA GLU A 167 -4.51 -3.91 2.61
C GLU A 167 -6.03 -3.83 2.36
N GLU A 168 -6.46 -4.02 1.09
CA GLU A 168 -7.87 -4.15 0.71
C GLU A 168 -8.52 -5.48 1.19
N ASP A 169 -7.70 -6.51 1.51
CA ASP A 169 -8.19 -7.81 2.02
C ASP A 169 -8.19 -7.81 3.56
N TYR A 170 -9.31 -7.38 4.12
CA TYR A 170 -9.52 -7.27 5.56
C TYR A 170 -9.25 -8.59 6.32
N GLU A 171 -9.70 -9.74 5.79
CA GLU A 171 -9.49 -11.02 6.45
C GLU A 171 -8.01 -11.42 6.46
N LEU A 172 -7.28 -11.12 5.39
CA LEU A 172 -5.85 -11.30 5.34
C LEU A 172 -5.15 -10.40 6.37
N MET A 173 -5.49 -9.11 6.43
CA MET A 173 -4.90 -8.17 7.38
C MET A 173 -5.12 -8.60 8.84
N ARG A 174 -6.33 -9.05 9.16
CA ARG A 174 -6.63 -9.61 10.49
C ARG A 174 -5.85 -10.88 10.78
N TYR A 175 -5.69 -11.75 9.80
CA TYR A 175 -4.85 -12.95 9.95
C TYR A 175 -3.40 -12.57 10.25
N LEU A 176 -2.83 -11.64 9.47
CA LEU A 176 -1.45 -11.18 9.67
C LEU A 176 -1.27 -10.56 11.07
N GLN A 177 -2.17 -9.69 11.49
CA GLN A 177 -2.15 -9.08 12.81
C GLN A 177 -2.18 -10.11 13.95
N ARG A 178 -3.14 -11.04 13.93
CA ARG A 178 -3.28 -12.09 14.95
C ARG A 178 -2.09 -13.03 14.97
N SER A 179 -1.46 -13.24 13.81
CA SER A 179 -0.29 -14.08 13.65
C SER A 179 1.00 -13.39 14.07
N GLY A 180 0.99 -12.06 14.32
CA GLY A 180 2.18 -11.28 14.61
C GLY A 180 3.05 -11.04 13.37
N LEU A 181 2.51 -11.23 12.18
CA LEU A 181 3.20 -11.00 10.90
C LEU A 181 3.06 -9.53 10.48
N VAL A 182 3.59 -8.64 11.29
CA VAL A 182 3.49 -7.18 11.12
C VAL A 182 4.86 -6.56 10.83
N PRO A 183 4.93 -5.36 10.21
CA PRO A 183 6.19 -4.69 9.96
C PRO A 183 7.06 -4.55 11.21
N GLY A 184 8.35 -4.86 11.05
CA GLY A 184 9.33 -4.89 12.14
C GLY A 184 9.47 -6.25 12.85
N ALA A 185 8.52 -7.19 12.66
CA ALA A 185 8.65 -8.52 13.24
C ALA A 185 9.84 -9.27 12.62
N THR A 186 10.66 -9.88 13.49
CA THR A 186 11.77 -10.74 13.07
C THR A 186 11.28 -12.18 12.98
N LEU A 187 11.64 -12.85 11.90
CA LEU A 187 11.25 -14.24 11.66
C LEU A 187 12.43 -15.06 11.15
N LYS A 188 12.38 -16.35 11.38
CA LYS A 188 13.26 -17.34 10.79
C LYS A 188 12.44 -18.33 9.98
N ILE A 189 12.91 -18.67 8.78
CA ILE A 189 12.28 -19.67 7.93
C ILE A 189 12.66 -21.06 8.46
N GLU A 190 11.68 -21.80 8.93
CA GLU A 190 11.88 -23.16 9.45
C GLU A 190 11.68 -24.22 8.37
N GLU A 191 10.71 -24.02 7.45
CA GLU A 191 10.39 -24.98 6.40
C GLU A 191 9.73 -24.28 5.21
N VAL A 192 10.07 -24.74 3.99
CA VAL A 192 9.39 -24.34 2.74
C VAL A 192 8.73 -25.55 2.11
N ALA A 193 7.45 -25.75 2.41
CA ALA A 193 6.65 -26.89 1.97
C ALA A 193 5.85 -26.56 0.70
N LEU A 194 6.50 -26.61 -0.48
CA LEU A 194 5.87 -26.27 -1.77
C LEU A 194 4.68 -27.17 -2.10
N SER A 195 4.71 -28.46 -1.69
CA SER A 195 3.60 -29.41 -1.89
C SER A 195 2.33 -28.99 -1.14
N ASN A 196 2.49 -28.31 -0.02
CA ASN A 196 1.40 -27.83 0.82
C ASN A 196 1.09 -26.34 0.58
N ALA A 197 1.82 -25.70 -0.34
CA ALA A 197 1.74 -24.29 -0.62
C ALA A 197 1.90 -23.41 0.64
N THR A 198 2.83 -23.77 1.55
CA THR A 198 3.07 -23.07 2.82
C THR A 198 4.55 -22.83 3.08
N ILE A 199 4.83 -21.78 3.85
CA ILE A 199 6.11 -21.50 4.48
C ILE A 199 5.88 -21.46 5.99
N THR A 200 6.64 -22.26 6.73
CA THR A 200 6.61 -22.24 8.19
C THR A 200 7.69 -21.28 8.70
N VAL A 201 7.28 -20.31 9.49
CA VAL A 201 8.17 -19.30 10.09
C VAL A 201 8.09 -19.38 11.61
N SER A 202 9.20 -19.17 12.30
CA SER A 202 9.22 -18.89 13.73
C SER A 202 9.39 -17.39 13.98
N LEU A 203 8.58 -16.84 14.87
CA LEU A 203 8.62 -15.46 15.33
C LEU A 203 9.25 -15.45 16.71
N ASP A 204 10.25 -14.60 16.91
CA ASP A 204 10.97 -14.41 18.20
C ASP A 204 11.49 -15.70 18.86
N GLY A 205 11.62 -16.80 18.09
CA GLY A 205 12.10 -18.10 18.56
C GLY A 205 11.06 -18.94 19.34
N GLU A 206 9.87 -18.43 19.58
CA GLU A 206 8.87 -19.10 20.44
C GLU A 206 7.60 -19.51 19.68
N ARG A 207 7.17 -18.71 18.73
CA ARG A 207 5.90 -18.90 18.03
C ARG A 207 6.11 -19.34 16.59
N THR A 208 5.55 -20.48 16.22
CA THR A 208 5.58 -20.98 14.84
C THR A 208 4.26 -20.69 14.12
N VAL A 209 4.34 -20.19 12.89
CA VAL A 209 3.20 -19.85 12.04
C VAL A 209 3.40 -20.47 10.66
N ALA A 210 2.39 -21.17 10.16
CA ALA A 210 2.35 -21.63 8.77
C ALA A 210 1.66 -20.56 7.90
N VAL A 211 2.41 -19.99 6.96
CA VAL A 211 1.96 -18.91 6.06
C VAL A 211 1.71 -19.52 4.69
N GLY A 212 0.49 -19.37 4.16
CA GLY A 212 0.17 -19.78 2.79
C GLY A 212 0.97 -18.97 1.77
N LEU A 213 1.38 -19.57 0.64
CA LEU A 213 2.20 -18.90 -0.38
C LEU A 213 1.54 -17.65 -0.98
N ALA A 214 0.20 -17.59 -1.00
CA ALA A 214 -0.54 -16.40 -1.41
C ALA A 214 -0.29 -15.24 -0.44
N ALA A 215 -0.44 -15.45 0.86
CA ALA A 215 -0.12 -14.46 1.88
C ALA A 215 1.37 -14.12 1.90
N ALA A 216 2.25 -15.12 1.75
CA ALA A 216 3.70 -14.91 1.66
C ALA A 216 4.15 -14.11 0.43
N ALA A 217 3.30 -14.00 -0.61
CA ALA A 217 3.59 -13.21 -1.79
C ALA A 217 3.52 -11.70 -1.53
N VAL A 218 2.66 -11.27 -0.61
CA VAL A 218 2.41 -9.85 -0.30
C VAL A 218 3.18 -9.34 0.92
N ILE A 219 3.81 -10.23 1.67
CA ILE A 219 4.71 -9.86 2.78
C ILE A 219 6.10 -9.59 2.22
N GLN A 220 6.57 -8.36 2.30
CA GLN A 220 7.91 -7.96 1.87
C GLN A 220 8.89 -8.07 3.04
N VAL A 221 10.00 -8.76 2.82
CA VAL A 221 11.01 -9.02 3.86
C VAL A 221 12.39 -8.56 3.41
N ARG A 222 13.25 -8.26 4.39
CA ARG A 222 14.67 -7.94 4.20
C ARG A 222 15.52 -8.77 5.18
N PRO A 223 16.83 -8.93 4.93
CA PRO A 223 17.73 -9.58 5.90
C PRO A 223 17.62 -8.93 7.28
N ALA A 224 17.60 -9.77 8.32
CA ALA A 224 17.80 -9.28 9.69
C ALA A 224 19.26 -8.83 9.84
N ALA A 225 19.47 -7.67 10.49
CA ALA A 225 20.80 -7.14 10.74
C ALA A 225 21.57 -8.00 11.73
#